data_1edabd83faee085384d6c316369e0ba0
#
_entry.id   1edabd83faee085384d6c316369e0ba0
#
_cell.length_a   1.000
_cell.length_b   1.000
_cell.length_c   1.000
_cell.angle_alpha   90.00
_cell.angle_beta   90.00
_cell.angle_gamma   90.00
#
_symmetry.space_group_name_H-M   'P 1'
#
loop_
_entity.id
_entity.type
_entity.pdbx_description
1 polymer ?
#
loop_
_entity_poly.entity_id
_entity_poly.type
_entity_poly.pdbx_seq_one_letter_code
_entity_poly.pdbx_strand_id
1 'polypeptide(L)'
;MMKKIAIIGATGMLGQPVTKEFINAGFDVTLLVRDTNKAKQIFGSTVRLVEGDLKDTNKLKQSLDGQDGLYLNLSIEQKSGKTDFQPERDGLDNILEAAKNSSVKRVGYLSSLVHLYQGQNGFDWWAFDIKQKAVTKIKNSGLNYSIFYPSTFMESFDKGAYRQGNNIALAGTSKHKMFLISGSDYGKQVIKAFQLDNGNYDYVVQGQDGYTADEAAKFYVDNYTKKKVKIMKAPVGLLKFFGKFTNKFNYGANIIEALNNYPEKFEAEKTWQDLGKPQVKFIEYIKKNA
;
A
#
# COMPACT_ATOMS: atom_id res chain seq x y z
N MET A 1 -18.31 3.88 18.57
CA MET A 1 -17.74 4.30 17.29
C MET A 1 -16.27 4.61 17.51
N MET A 2 -15.35 4.05 16.70
CA MET A 2 -13.91 4.31 16.81
C MET A 2 -13.61 5.77 16.47
N LYS A 3 -12.80 6.44 17.27
CA LYS A 3 -12.40 7.84 17.08
C LYS A 3 -10.89 8.05 17.09
N LYS A 4 -10.15 7.17 17.79
CA LYS A 4 -8.70 7.27 17.95
C LYS A 4 -8.01 6.18 17.12
N ILE A 5 -7.09 6.58 16.27
CA ILE A 5 -6.41 5.68 15.34
C ILE A 5 -4.89 5.84 15.39
N ALA A 6 -4.19 4.74 15.62
CA ALA A 6 -2.76 4.71 15.39
C ALA A 6 -2.48 4.32 13.93
N ILE A 7 -1.52 5.00 13.29
CA ILE A 7 -1.10 4.70 11.92
C ILE A 7 0.40 4.45 11.88
N ILE A 8 0.79 3.31 11.34
CA ILE A 8 2.17 2.94 11.08
C ILE A 8 2.41 2.95 9.56
N GLY A 9 3.47 3.64 9.12
CA GLY A 9 3.76 3.84 7.70
C GLY A 9 3.07 5.05 7.08
N ALA A 10 2.61 6.00 7.89
CA ALA A 10 1.86 7.20 7.49
C ALA A 10 2.61 8.09 6.48
N THR A 11 3.94 8.23 6.58
CA THR A 11 4.74 9.11 5.72
C THR A 11 5.10 8.51 4.36
N GLY A 12 4.72 7.26 4.11
CA GLY A 12 4.89 6.58 2.82
C GLY A 12 3.94 7.10 1.73
N MET A 13 4.20 6.73 0.49
CA MET A 13 3.43 7.18 -0.69
C MET A 13 1.91 6.96 -0.52
N LEU A 14 1.51 5.79 -0.03
CA LEU A 14 0.11 5.43 0.20
C LEU A 14 -0.36 5.74 1.62
N GLY A 15 0.55 5.81 2.59
CA GLY A 15 0.21 6.21 3.96
C GLY A 15 -0.27 7.66 4.04
N GLN A 16 0.32 8.56 3.26
CA GLN A 16 -0.04 9.98 3.26
C GLN A 16 -1.51 10.24 2.90
N PRO A 17 -2.04 9.75 1.74
CA PRO A 17 -3.44 9.98 1.42
C PRO A 17 -4.39 9.34 2.44
N VAL A 18 -4.12 8.13 2.91
CA VAL A 18 -4.95 7.46 3.93
C VAL A 18 -4.96 8.25 5.25
N THR A 19 -3.78 8.69 5.72
CA THR A 19 -3.68 9.50 6.95
C THR A 19 -4.46 10.81 6.82
N LYS A 20 -4.36 11.49 5.68
CA LYS A 20 -5.12 12.73 5.42
C LYS A 20 -6.64 12.50 5.45
N GLU A 21 -7.11 11.38 4.89
CA GLU A 21 -8.53 11.05 4.95
C GLU A 21 -9.00 10.76 6.39
N PHE A 22 -8.19 10.10 7.24
CA PHE A 22 -8.52 9.94 8.67
C PHE A 22 -8.62 11.30 9.39
N ILE A 23 -7.68 12.20 9.14
CA ILE A 23 -7.69 13.55 9.70
C ILE A 23 -8.96 14.30 9.22
N ASN A 24 -9.26 14.28 7.93
CA ASN A 24 -10.43 14.95 7.35
C ASN A 24 -11.75 14.39 7.88
N ALA A 25 -11.79 13.11 8.23
CA ALA A 25 -12.94 12.45 8.83
C ALA A 25 -13.08 12.71 10.33
N GLY A 26 -12.19 13.51 10.94
CA GLY A 26 -12.25 13.91 12.34
C GLY A 26 -11.75 12.86 13.34
N PHE A 27 -10.92 11.92 12.90
CA PHE A 27 -10.25 11.01 13.81
C PHE A 27 -9.12 11.71 14.57
N ASP A 28 -8.93 11.33 15.83
CA ASP A 28 -7.74 11.64 16.61
C ASP A 28 -6.62 10.68 16.18
N VAL A 29 -5.62 11.19 15.46
CA VAL A 29 -4.62 10.40 14.76
C VAL A 29 -3.29 10.42 15.51
N THR A 30 -2.78 9.24 15.85
CA THR A 30 -1.43 9.03 16.40
C THR A 30 -0.56 8.34 15.33
N LEU A 31 0.62 8.88 15.08
CA LEU A 31 1.57 8.34 14.10
C LEU A 31 2.83 7.82 14.79
N LEU A 32 3.19 6.56 14.56
CA LEU A 32 4.54 6.07 14.83
C LEU A 32 5.41 6.34 13.60
N VAL A 33 6.43 7.15 13.77
CA VAL A 33 7.31 7.63 12.68
C VAL A 33 8.77 7.62 13.08
N ARG A 34 9.67 7.39 12.13
CA ARG A 34 11.12 7.47 12.32
C ARG A 34 11.66 8.90 12.26
N ASP A 35 10.91 9.81 11.64
CA ASP A 35 11.27 11.21 11.43
C ASP A 35 10.04 12.08 11.68
N THR A 36 10.02 12.70 12.85
CA THR A 36 8.93 13.59 13.28
C THR A 36 8.89 14.90 12.49
N ASN A 37 10.04 15.42 12.03
CA ASN A 37 10.10 16.65 11.25
C ASN A 37 9.44 16.45 9.89
N LYS A 38 9.74 15.34 9.20
CA LYS A 38 9.06 14.97 7.97
C LYS A 38 7.56 14.80 8.17
N ALA A 39 7.14 14.15 9.25
CA ALA A 39 5.72 13.97 9.55
C ALA A 39 5.02 15.31 9.79
N LYS A 40 5.63 16.23 10.54
CA LYS A 40 5.11 17.60 10.76
C LYS A 40 4.97 18.38 9.46
N GLN A 41 5.93 18.27 8.54
CA GLN A 41 5.85 18.92 7.23
C GLN A 41 4.67 18.41 6.39
N ILE A 42 4.31 17.12 6.51
CA ILE A 42 3.24 16.49 5.71
C ILE A 42 1.86 16.71 6.32
N PHE A 43 1.73 16.62 7.65
CA PHE A 43 0.45 16.57 8.36
C PHE A 43 0.20 17.78 9.28
N GLY A 44 1.19 18.65 9.47
CA GLY A 44 1.09 19.76 10.42
C GLY A 44 1.11 19.31 11.88
N SER A 45 0.46 20.11 12.75
CA SER A 45 0.36 19.87 14.21
C SER A 45 -0.92 19.15 14.62
N THR A 46 -1.75 18.71 13.69
CA THR A 46 -3.06 18.11 13.95
C THR A 46 -2.99 16.64 14.36
N VAL A 47 -1.80 16.05 14.38
CA VAL A 47 -1.58 14.64 14.73
C VAL A 47 -0.63 14.50 15.90
N ARG A 48 -0.87 13.49 16.74
CA ARG A 48 0.09 13.09 17.76
C ARG A 48 1.21 12.29 17.12
N LEU A 49 2.46 12.66 17.40
CA LEU A 49 3.64 11.98 16.89
C LEU A 49 4.34 11.20 18.00
N VAL A 50 4.68 9.95 17.71
CA VAL A 50 5.57 9.13 18.53
C VAL A 50 6.79 8.79 17.65
N GLU A 51 7.98 9.23 18.07
CA GLU A 51 9.22 8.93 17.37
C GLU A 51 9.71 7.55 17.80
N GLY A 52 9.91 6.67 16.81
CA GLY A 52 10.37 5.30 17.04
C GLY A 52 10.29 4.45 15.77
N ASP A 53 10.79 3.24 15.87
CA ASP A 53 10.68 2.25 14.81
C ASP A 53 10.03 0.94 15.32
N LEU A 54 9.88 -0.04 14.42
CA LEU A 54 9.20 -1.30 14.73
C LEU A 54 9.99 -2.24 15.63
N LYS A 55 11.26 -1.93 15.94
CA LYS A 55 12.12 -2.67 16.88
C LYS A 55 11.95 -2.16 18.30
N ASP A 56 11.47 -0.92 18.47
CA ASP A 56 11.27 -0.29 19.77
C ASP A 56 9.87 -0.62 20.31
N THR A 57 9.78 -1.69 21.08
CA THR A 57 8.51 -2.16 21.66
C THR A 57 7.88 -1.15 22.62
N ASN A 58 8.68 -0.32 23.31
CA ASN A 58 8.17 0.72 24.20
C ASN A 58 7.50 1.85 23.40
N LYS A 59 8.10 2.26 22.28
CA LYS A 59 7.50 3.25 21.39
C LYS A 59 6.25 2.71 20.68
N LEU A 60 6.24 1.44 20.33
CA LEU A 60 5.03 0.77 19.83
C LEU A 60 3.91 0.84 20.89
N LYS A 61 4.16 0.42 22.13
CA LYS A 61 3.18 0.51 23.22
C LYS A 61 2.69 1.96 23.42
N GLN A 62 3.61 2.93 23.44
CA GLN A 62 3.28 4.34 23.58
C GLN A 62 2.38 4.86 22.43
N SER A 63 2.62 4.40 21.20
CA SER A 63 1.82 4.80 20.04
C SER A 63 0.42 4.18 20.01
N LEU A 64 0.24 3.02 20.64
CA LEU A 64 -1.03 2.29 20.70
C LEU A 64 -1.83 2.57 21.96
N ASP A 65 -1.26 3.30 22.92
CA ASP A 65 -1.93 3.61 24.17
C ASP A 65 -3.18 4.48 23.96
N GLY A 66 -4.32 3.98 24.44
CA GLY A 66 -5.63 4.62 24.32
C GLY A 66 -6.19 4.68 22.88
N GLN A 67 -5.66 3.91 21.93
CA GLN A 67 -6.16 3.87 20.57
C GLN A 67 -7.29 2.86 20.41
N ASP A 68 -8.32 3.22 19.60
CA ASP A 68 -9.43 2.31 19.26
C ASP A 68 -9.08 1.38 18.10
N GLY A 69 -8.24 1.86 17.17
CA GLY A 69 -7.87 1.12 15.99
C GLY A 69 -6.42 1.33 15.58
N LEU A 70 -5.92 0.44 14.75
CA LEU A 70 -4.56 0.45 14.20
C LEU A 70 -4.61 0.26 12.69
N TYR A 71 -4.02 1.18 11.92
CA TYR A 71 -3.85 1.02 10.49
C TYR A 71 -2.39 0.81 10.12
N LEU A 72 -2.12 -0.23 9.34
CA LEU A 72 -0.79 -0.66 8.93
C LEU A 72 -0.59 -0.47 7.42
N ASN A 73 0.35 0.39 7.06
CA ASN A 73 0.87 0.55 5.70
C ASN A 73 2.34 0.13 5.69
N LEU A 74 2.56 -1.17 5.83
CA LEU A 74 3.89 -1.77 5.84
C LEU A 74 4.30 -2.16 4.42
N SER A 75 5.59 -2.11 4.15
CA SER A 75 6.17 -2.58 2.89
C SER A 75 7.59 -3.07 3.09
N ILE A 76 8.00 -3.99 2.24
CA ILE A 76 9.39 -4.43 2.14
C ILE A 76 10.22 -3.30 1.53
N GLU A 77 11.39 -3.05 2.07
CA GLU A 77 12.33 -2.09 1.50
C GLU A 77 12.98 -2.69 0.24
N GLN A 78 12.88 -1.97 -0.89
CA GLN A 78 13.38 -2.46 -2.20
C GLN A 78 14.88 -2.81 -2.22
N LYS A 79 15.66 -2.25 -1.30
CA LYS A 79 17.11 -2.47 -1.21
C LYS A 79 17.48 -3.58 -0.24
N SER A 80 16.53 -4.06 0.58
CA SER A 80 16.80 -5.10 1.56
C SER A 80 16.76 -6.50 0.96
N GLY A 81 17.58 -7.40 1.50
CA GLY A 81 17.58 -8.82 1.18
C GLY A 81 16.61 -9.62 2.06
N LYS A 82 16.46 -10.91 1.75
CA LYS A 82 15.56 -11.81 2.46
C LYS A 82 15.87 -11.93 3.96
N THR A 83 17.14 -11.84 4.34
CA THR A 83 17.62 -12.01 5.73
C THR A 83 17.61 -10.74 6.56
N ASP A 84 17.46 -9.57 5.90
CA ASP A 84 17.38 -8.29 6.59
C ASP A 84 16.07 -8.17 7.39
N PHE A 85 16.03 -7.23 8.34
CA PHE A 85 14.80 -6.90 9.06
C PHE A 85 13.72 -6.45 8.07
N GLN A 86 12.57 -7.13 8.13
CA GLN A 86 11.41 -6.81 7.29
C GLN A 86 10.25 -6.32 8.15
N PRO A 87 9.68 -5.14 7.83
CA PRO A 87 8.55 -4.59 8.57
C PRO A 87 7.36 -5.55 8.66
N GLU A 88 7.05 -6.29 7.59
CA GLU A 88 5.90 -7.21 7.50
C GLU A 88 6.19 -8.59 8.11
N ARG A 89 7.45 -8.95 8.36
CA ARG A 89 7.83 -10.20 9.03
C ARG A 89 8.14 -9.97 10.50
N ASP A 90 9.17 -9.15 10.75
CA ASP A 90 9.75 -8.99 12.09
C ASP A 90 9.07 -7.86 12.87
N GLY A 91 8.76 -6.75 12.18
CA GLY A 91 8.06 -5.62 12.79
C GLY A 91 6.62 -5.92 13.13
N LEU A 92 5.93 -6.73 12.31
CA LEU A 92 4.53 -7.07 12.53
C LEU A 92 4.34 -7.89 13.82
N ASP A 93 5.26 -8.77 14.18
CA ASP A 93 5.16 -9.54 15.43
C ASP A 93 5.15 -8.60 16.64
N ASN A 94 6.07 -7.64 16.69
CA ASN A 94 6.13 -6.62 17.74
C ASN A 94 4.87 -5.74 17.79
N ILE A 95 4.34 -5.37 16.62
CA ILE A 95 3.11 -4.57 16.49
C ILE A 95 1.91 -5.33 17.06
N LEU A 96 1.72 -6.59 16.64
CA LEU A 96 0.58 -7.40 17.08
C LEU A 96 0.63 -7.71 18.56
N GLU A 97 1.81 -7.96 19.12
CA GLU A 97 1.99 -8.12 20.55
C GLU A 97 1.61 -6.85 21.33
N ALA A 98 2.10 -5.69 20.88
CA ALA A 98 1.74 -4.41 21.48
C ALA A 98 0.23 -4.12 21.36
N ALA A 99 -0.39 -4.43 20.20
CA ALA A 99 -1.80 -4.22 19.98
C ALA A 99 -2.71 -5.09 20.85
N LYS A 100 -2.36 -6.37 21.07
CA LYS A 100 -3.08 -7.27 21.98
C LYS A 100 -3.10 -6.77 23.43
N ASN A 101 -2.06 -6.07 23.83
CA ASN A 101 -1.90 -5.52 25.19
C ASN A 101 -2.36 -4.06 25.29
N SER A 102 -3.16 -3.59 24.32
CA SER A 102 -3.70 -2.21 24.27
C SER A 102 -5.22 -2.22 24.16
N SER A 103 -5.82 -1.03 23.97
CA SER A 103 -7.25 -0.87 23.73
C SER A 103 -7.67 -1.03 22.26
N VAL A 104 -6.73 -1.38 21.36
CA VAL A 104 -6.98 -1.57 19.92
C VAL A 104 -7.98 -2.70 19.71
N LYS A 105 -9.07 -2.38 19.02
CA LYS A 105 -10.16 -3.33 18.72
C LYS A 105 -10.08 -3.87 17.29
N ARG A 106 -9.45 -3.13 16.37
CA ARG A 106 -9.34 -3.51 14.96
C ARG A 106 -8.00 -3.13 14.37
N VAL A 107 -7.46 -4.03 13.54
CA VAL A 107 -6.27 -3.80 12.72
C VAL A 107 -6.70 -3.70 11.26
N GLY A 108 -6.43 -2.56 10.60
CA GLY A 108 -6.49 -2.41 9.15
C GLY A 108 -5.12 -2.67 8.54
N TYR A 109 -5.04 -3.43 7.46
CA TYR A 109 -3.76 -3.76 6.83
C TYR A 109 -3.83 -3.62 5.31
N LEU A 110 -2.87 -2.86 4.76
CA LEU A 110 -2.65 -2.75 3.32
C LEU A 110 -1.83 -3.94 2.83
N SER A 111 -2.52 -4.87 2.17
CA SER A 111 -1.91 -5.98 1.43
C SER A 111 -1.76 -5.61 -0.07
N SER A 112 -1.96 -6.51 -1.00
CA SER A 112 -2.04 -6.25 -2.44
C SER A 112 -2.66 -7.44 -3.18
N LEU A 113 -3.33 -7.23 -4.30
CA LEU A 113 -3.82 -8.33 -5.13
C LEU A 113 -2.68 -9.11 -5.79
N VAL A 114 -1.67 -8.42 -6.27
CA VAL A 114 -0.59 -9.04 -7.04
C VAL A 114 0.21 -10.09 -6.26
N HIS A 115 0.20 -10.06 -4.92
CA HIS A 115 0.87 -11.11 -4.15
C HIS A 115 0.20 -12.49 -4.28
N LEU A 116 -1.06 -12.54 -4.75
CA LEU A 116 -1.74 -13.79 -5.06
C LEU A 116 -1.16 -14.52 -6.28
N TYR A 117 -0.25 -13.87 -7.01
CA TYR A 117 0.53 -14.53 -8.06
C TYR A 117 1.58 -15.51 -7.52
N GLN A 118 1.92 -15.43 -6.24
CA GLN A 118 2.83 -16.38 -5.56
C GLN A 118 2.37 -17.83 -5.77
N GLY A 119 3.30 -18.68 -6.23
CA GLY A 119 3.03 -20.09 -6.54
C GLY A 119 2.36 -20.34 -7.90
N GLN A 120 1.98 -19.31 -8.66
CA GLN A 120 1.42 -19.48 -10.00
C GLN A 120 2.52 -19.54 -11.06
N ASN A 121 2.36 -20.43 -12.04
CA ASN A 121 3.29 -20.56 -13.19
C ASN A 121 4.77 -20.72 -12.78
N GLY A 122 5.05 -21.33 -11.63
CA GLY A 122 6.40 -21.49 -11.10
C GLY A 122 7.01 -20.20 -10.52
N PHE A 123 6.23 -19.13 -10.36
CA PHE A 123 6.69 -17.90 -9.72
C PHE A 123 6.80 -18.10 -8.21
N ASP A 124 7.98 -17.86 -7.66
CA ASP A 124 8.25 -17.88 -6.22
C ASP A 124 9.12 -16.69 -5.84
N TRP A 125 8.60 -15.85 -4.94
CA TRP A 125 9.32 -14.69 -4.45
C TRP A 125 9.11 -14.49 -2.94
N TRP A 126 10.21 -14.50 -2.19
CA TRP A 126 10.18 -14.39 -0.73
C TRP A 126 9.42 -13.16 -0.20
N ALA A 127 9.37 -12.06 -0.98
CA ALA A 127 8.63 -10.85 -0.60
C ALA A 127 7.12 -11.08 -0.58
N PHE A 128 6.60 -11.87 -1.52
CA PHE A 128 5.18 -12.24 -1.53
C PHE A 128 4.85 -13.28 -0.46
N ASP A 129 5.77 -14.21 -0.19
CA ASP A 129 5.63 -15.15 0.94
C ASP A 129 5.52 -14.40 2.29
N ILE A 130 6.36 -13.39 2.52
CA ILE A 130 6.26 -12.54 3.72
C ILE A 130 4.89 -11.85 3.79
N LYS A 131 4.39 -11.30 2.69
CA LYS A 131 3.10 -10.62 2.65
C LYS A 131 1.92 -11.57 2.92
N GLN A 132 1.93 -12.78 2.37
CA GLN A 132 0.93 -13.81 2.66
C GLN A 132 0.98 -14.26 4.12
N LYS A 133 2.17 -14.44 4.68
CA LYS A 133 2.36 -14.75 6.11
C LYS A 133 1.90 -13.61 7.01
N ALA A 134 2.09 -12.35 6.62
CA ALA A 134 1.58 -11.20 7.35
C ALA A 134 0.05 -11.21 7.43
N VAL A 135 -0.64 -11.49 6.32
CA VAL A 135 -2.10 -11.68 6.30
C VAL A 135 -2.52 -12.77 7.28
N THR A 136 -1.85 -13.94 7.24
CA THR A 136 -2.16 -15.06 8.13
C THR A 136 -1.93 -14.71 9.61
N LYS A 137 -0.84 -13.99 9.94
CA LYS A 137 -0.55 -13.54 11.31
C LYS A 137 -1.64 -12.60 11.83
N ILE A 138 -2.10 -11.64 11.01
CA ILE A 138 -3.17 -10.70 11.39
C ILE A 138 -4.48 -11.46 11.62
N LYS A 139 -4.86 -12.37 10.71
CA LYS A 139 -6.07 -13.19 10.85
C LYS A 139 -6.07 -14.03 12.12
N ASN A 140 -4.92 -14.54 12.52
CA ASN A 140 -4.75 -15.38 13.71
C ASN A 140 -4.43 -14.56 14.98
N SER A 141 -4.43 -13.23 14.91
CA SER A 141 -4.05 -12.40 16.04
C SER A 141 -5.06 -12.35 17.19
N GLY A 142 -6.32 -12.74 16.94
CA GLY A 142 -7.43 -12.56 17.88
C GLY A 142 -8.04 -11.15 17.89
N LEU A 143 -7.47 -10.20 17.15
CA LEU A 143 -8.04 -8.87 16.94
C LEU A 143 -9.01 -8.89 15.74
N ASN A 144 -10.05 -8.06 15.75
CA ASN A 144 -10.82 -7.84 14.54
C ASN A 144 -9.91 -7.23 13.45
N TYR A 145 -10.15 -7.57 12.20
CA TYR A 145 -9.31 -7.07 11.11
C TYR A 145 -10.11 -6.55 9.92
N SER A 146 -9.48 -5.67 9.15
CA SER A 146 -9.87 -5.31 7.79
C SER A 146 -8.63 -5.36 6.91
N ILE A 147 -8.55 -6.38 6.04
CA ILE A 147 -7.42 -6.55 5.13
C ILE A 147 -7.84 -6.06 3.75
N PHE A 148 -7.02 -5.20 3.19
CA PHE A 148 -7.27 -4.60 1.89
C PHE A 148 -6.30 -5.16 0.86
N TYR A 149 -6.83 -5.66 -0.24
CA TYR A 149 -6.08 -6.18 -1.38
C TYR A 149 -6.26 -5.24 -2.58
N PRO A 150 -5.50 -4.14 -2.63
CA PRO A 150 -5.63 -3.22 -3.73
C PRO A 150 -5.00 -3.77 -5.02
N SER A 151 -5.61 -3.35 -6.13
CA SER A 151 -4.99 -3.29 -7.43
C SER A 151 -3.89 -2.22 -7.46
N THR A 152 -3.44 -1.81 -8.61
CA THR A 152 -2.39 -0.79 -8.75
C THR A 152 -2.93 0.61 -8.43
N PHE A 153 -2.15 1.38 -7.68
CA PHE A 153 -2.48 2.76 -7.37
C PHE A 153 -2.09 3.73 -8.50
N MET A 154 -2.91 4.74 -8.74
CA MET A 154 -2.63 5.81 -9.72
C MET A 154 -1.33 6.53 -9.39
N GLU A 155 -0.99 6.67 -8.10
CA GLU A 155 0.25 7.22 -7.58
C GLU A 155 1.51 6.51 -8.11
N SER A 156 1.38 5.26 -8.53
CA SER A 156 2.49 4.49 -9.10
C SER A 156 3.02 5.10 -10.40
N PHE A 157 2.18 5.81 -11.16
CA PHE A 157 2.56 6.49 -12.40
C PHE A 157 3.07 7.93 -12.17
N ASP A 158 2.70 8.56 -11.06
CA ASP A 158 3.11 9.93 -10.75
C ASP A 158 4.42 9.99 -9.94
N LYS A 159 4.52 9.21 -8.88
CA LYS A 159 5.63 9.25 -7.91
C LYS A 159 6.06 7.88 -7.37
N GLY A 160 5.48 6.80 -7.90
CA GLY A 160 5.73 5.42 -7.48
C GLY A 160 6.61 4.64 -8.43
N ALA A 161 6.38 3.33 -8.48
CA ALA A 161 7.27 2.36 -9.12
C ALA A 161 7.46 2.59 -10.62
N TYR A 162 6.44 3.07 -11.33
CA TYR A 162 6.54 3.35 -12.77
C TYR A 162 7.22 4.68 -13.08
N ARG A 163 7.34 5.60 -12.11
CA ARG A 163 7.94 6.92 -12.36
C ARG A 163 9.44 6.91 -12.12
N GLN A 164 10.22 7.23 -13.16
CA GLN A 164 11.67 7.35 -13.12
C GLN A 164 12.08 8.72 -13.69
N GLY A 165 12.09 9.74 -12.84
CA GLY A 165 12.34 11.11 -13.27
C GLY A 165 11.28 11.60 -14.28
N ASN A 166 11.71 11.90 -15.51
CA ASN A 166 10.82 12.31 -16.60
C ASN A 166 10.38 11.13 -17.50
N ASN A 167 10.48 9.90 -16.99
CA ASN A 167 10.08 8.72 -17.75
C ASN A 167 9.07 7.88 -16.97
N ILE A 168 8.19 7.21 -17.71
CA ILE A 168 7.44 6.06 -17.22
C ILE A 168 8.22 4.82 -17.65
N ALA A 169 8.75 4.08 -16.68
CA ALA A 169 9.57 2.90 -16.90
C ALA A 169 8.70 1.64 -16.92
N LEU A 170 8.73 0.92 -18.01
CA LEU A 170 8.06 -0.37 -18.20
C LEU A 170 9.11 -1.45 -18.50
N ALA A 171 8.77 -2.70 -18.27
CA ALA A 171 9.55 -3.82 -18.76
C ALA A 171 8.68 -4.98 -19.23
N GLY A 172 9.06 -5.58 -20.35
CA GLY A 172 8.26 -6.60 -21.01
C GLY A 172 6.92 -6.06 -21.50
N THR A 173 5.92 -6.91 -21.60
CA THR A 173 4.57 -6.57 -22.06
C THR A 173 3.58 -7.01 -20.98
N SER A 174 2.74 -6.10 -20.54
CA SER A 174 1.65 -6.41 -19.62
C SER A 174 0.51 -7.12 -20.36
N LYS A 175 0.07 -8.27 -19.84
CA LYS A 175 -0.94 -9.12 -20.49
C LYS A 175 -2.34 -8.88 -19.97
N HIS A 176 -2.44 -8.44 -18.72
CA HIS A 176 -3.68 -8.34 -17.99
C HIS A 176 -3.94 -6.90 -17.57
N LYS A 177 -5.22 -6.57 -17.46
CA LYS A 177 -5.65 -5.27 -16.94
C LYS A 177 -5.54 -5.26 -15.42
N MET A 178 -5.16 -4.12 -14.87
CA MET A 178 -5.26 -3.74 -13.47
C MET A 178 -6.27 -2.60 -13.34
N PHE A 179 -7.03 -2.56 -12.25
CA PHE A 179 -8.09 -1.58 -12.03
C PHE A 179 -7.57 -0.47 -11.13
N LEU A 180 -7.10 0.62 -11.74
CA LEU A 180 -6.39 1.69 -11.05
C LEU A 180 -7.27 2.41 -10.03
N ILE A 181 -6.77 2.54 -8.80
CA ILE A 181 -7.43 3.27 -7.72
C ILE A 181 -6.57 4.42 -7.22
N SER A 182 -7.18 5.55 -6.85
CA SER A 182 -6.47 6.64 -6.18
C SER A 182 -6.26 6.34 -4.69
N GLY A 183 -5.13 6.81 -4.12
CA GLY A 183 -4.87 6.69 -2.69
C GLY A 183 -5.91 7.41 -1.84
N SER A 184 -6.56 8.47 -2.33
CA SER A 184 -7.63 9.16 -1.62
C SER A 184 -8.93 8.34 -1.57
N ASP A 185 -9.36 7.74 -2.68
CA ASP A 185 -10.55 6.87 -2.65
C ASP A 185 -10.32 5.62 -1.81
N TYR A 186 -9.12 5.04 -1.90
CA TYR A 186 -8.72 3.97 -1.01
C TYR A 186 -8.79 4.41 0.46
N GLY A 187 -8.25 5.59 0.80
CA GLY A 187 -8.33 6.14 2.16
C GLY A 187 -9.75 6.27 2.68
N LYS A 188 -10.69 6.75 1.84
CA LYS A 188 -12.12 6.81 2.18
C LYS A 188 -12.71 5.43 2.45
N GLN A 189 -12.36 4.44 1.65
CA GLN A 189 -12.79 3.05 1.89
C GLN A 189 -12.21 2.49 3.20
N VAL A 190 -10.93 2.77 3.51
CA VAL A 190 -10.34 2.38 4.78
C VAL A 190 -11.11 2.98 5.96
N ILE A 191 -11.44 4.27 5.92
CA ILE A 191 -12.24 4.92 6.98
C ILE A 191 -13.59 4.24 7.16
N LYS A 192 -14.30 3.97 6.07
CA LYS A 192 -15.58 3.27 6.14
C LYS A 192 -15.46 1.90 6.80
N ALA A 193 -14.39 1.15 6.49
CA ALA A 193 -14.14 -0.14 7.12
C ALA A 193 -13.90 -0.01 8.64
N PHE A 194 -13.28 1.09 9.13
CA PHE A 194 -13.13 1.35 10.55
C PHE A 194 -14.40 1.84 11.24
N GLN A 195 -15.40 2.26 10.47
CA GLN A 195 -16.73 2.65 10.98
C GLN A 195 -17.72 1.49 11.04
N LEU A 196 -17.42 0.34 10.40
CA LEU A 196 -18.25 -0.85 10.48
C LEU A 196 -18.22 -1.47 11.89
N ASP A 197 -19.24 -2.24 12.20
CA ASP A 197 -19.33 -3.02 13.43
C ASP A 197 -18.17 -4.01 13.57
N ASN A 198 -18.00 -4.60 14.75
CA ASN A 198 -16.98 -5.60 15.00
C ASN A 198 -17.13 -6.77 14.01
N GLY A 199 -16.00 -7.22 13.46
CA GLY A 199 -15.98 -8.26 12.48
C GLY A 199 -14.64 -8.33 11.74
N ASN A 200 -14.52 -9.37 10.94
CA ASN A 200 -13.34 -9.67 10.15
C ASN A 200 -13.67 -9.51 8.67
N TYR A 201 -12.92 -8.69 7.98
CA TYR A 201 -13.21 -8.31 6.60
C TYR A 201 -11.99 -8.43 5.71
N ASP A 202 -12.21 -9.02 4.53
CA ASP A 202 -11.27 -9.01 3.41
C ASP A 202 -11.90 -8.21 2.26
N TYR A 203 -11.19 -7.22 1.75
CA TYR A 203 -11.68 -6.32 0.71
C TYR A 203 -10.74 -6.28 -0.49
N VAL A 204 -11.23 -6.71 -1.64
CA VAL A 204 -10.59 -6.45 -2.93
C VAL A 204 -10.85 -4.99 -3.31
N VAL A 205 -9.77 -4.21 -3.47
CA VAL A 205 -9.86 -2.76 -3.68
C VAL A 205 -9.45 -2.42 -5.10
N GLN A 206 -10.41 -2.02 -5.92
CA GLN A 206 -10.21 -1.74 -7.34
C GLN A 206 -10.93 -0.46 -7.75
N GLY A 207 -10.34 0.25 -8.72
CA GLY A 207 -10.97 1.40 -9.36
C GLY A 207 -11.97 0.99 -10.44
N GLN A 208 -12.57 1.97 -11.11
CA GLN A 208 -13.65 1.75 -12.08
C GLN A 208 -13.12 1.24 -13.42
N ASP A 209 -11.94 1.71 -13.84
CA ASP A 209 -11.41 1.48 -15.19
C ASP A 209 -10.19 0.57 -15.15
N GLY A 210 -10.18 -0.44 -16.01
CA GLY A 210 -9.08 -1.38 -16.15
C GLY A 210 -8.14 -1.03 -17.31
N TYR A 211 -6.84 -0.99 -17.04
CA TYR A 211 -5.76 -0.75 -18.00
C TYR A 211 -4.67 -1.80 -17.87
N THR A 212 -4.09 -2.22 -18.98
CA THR A 212 -2.75 -2.83 -18.92
C THR A 212 -1.72 -1.77 -18.52
N ALA A 213 -0.54 -2.16 -18.04
CA ALA A 213 0.50 -1.18 -17.69
C ALA A 213 0.94 -0.36 -18.92
N ASP A 214 0.96 -0.96 -20.11
CA ASP A 214 1.25 -0.29 -21.35
C ASP A 214 0.19 0.76 -21.72
N GLU A 215 -1.08 0.41 -21.63
CA GLU A 215 -2.21 1.34 -21.85
C GLU A 215 -2.20 2.49 -20.84
N ALA A 216 -2.03 2.19 -19.55
CA ALA A 216 -1.98 3.19 -18.49
C ALA A 216 -0.80 4.15 -18.67
N ALA A 217 0.39 3.65 -19.03
CA ALA A 217 1.57 4.46 -19.29
C ALA A 217 1.34 5.40 -20.48
N LYS A 218 0.79 4.89 -21.59
CA LYS A 218 0.46 5.72 -22.75
C LYS A 218 -0.57 6.78 -22.38
N PHE A 219 -1.66 6.39 -21.73
CA PHE A 219 -2.71 7.30 -21.30
C PHE A 219 -2.18 8.40 -20.36
N TYR A 220 -1.28 8.03 -19.42
CA TYR A 220 -0.63 8.99 -18.54
C TYR A 220 0.20 10.00 -19.32
N VAL A 221 1.09 9.53 -20.22
CA VAL A 221 1.98 10.41 -21.00
C VAL A 221 1.22 11.34 -21.91
N ASP A 222 0.15 10.86 -22.56
CA ASP A 222 -0.68 11.65 -23.48
C ASP A 222 -1.47 12.78 -22.76
N ASN A 223 -1.74 12.61 -21.46
CA ASN A 223 -2.58 13.54 -20.68
C ASN A 223 -1.83 14.36 -19.62
N TYR A 224 -0.55 14.07 -19.37
CA TYR A 224 0.26 14.79 -18.38
C TYR A 224 0.96 15.98 -19.01
N THR A 225 0.61 17.21 -18.59
CA THR A 225 1.03 18.46 -19.27
C THR A 225 2.12 19.25 -18.55
N LYS A 226 2.34 19.00 -17.25
CA LYS A 226 3.29 19.77 -16.42
C LYS A 226 4.74 19.69 -16.91
N LYS A 227 5.15 18.55 -17.43
CA LYS A 227 6.49 18.27 -17.97
C LYS A 227 6.39 17.24 -19.08
N LYS A 228 7.31 17.31 -20.04
CA LYS A 228 7.42 16.26 -21.05
C LYS A 228 7.85 14.95 -20.37
N VAL A 229 6.99 13.95 -20.46
CA VAL A 229 7.24 12.59 -19.96
C VAL A 229 7.35 11.65 -21.16
N LYS A 230 8.20 10.65 -21.06
CA LYS A 230 8.39 9.64 -22.12
C LYS A 230 8.20 8.23 -21.52
N ILE A 231 7.79 7.30 -22.35
CA ILE A 231 7.80 5.88 -21.99
C ILE A 231 9.17 5.32 -22.31
N MET A 232 9.79 4.68 -21.32
CA MET A 232 10.99 3.86 -21.48
C MET A 232 10.61 2.39 -21.22
N LYS A 233 10.93 1.53 -22.19
CA LYS A 233 10.61 0.10 -22.10
C LYS A 233 11.87 -0.74 -22.23
N ALA A 234 12.11 -1.62 -21.26
CA ALA A 234 13.25 -2.52 -21.24
C ALA A 234 12.81 -3.98 -21.39
N PRO A 235 13.64 -4.86 -21.94
CA PRO A 235 13.42 -6.30 -21.85
C PRO A 235 13.45 -6.80 -20.42
N VAL A 236 12.51 -7.68 -20.02
CA VAL A 236 12.48 -8.27 -18.66
C VAL A 236 13.79 -9.01 -18.34
N GLY A 237 14.38 -9.68 -19.33
CA GLY A 237 15.65 -10.38 -19.17
C GLY A 237 16.80 -9.49 -18.72
N LEU A 238 16.82 -8.22 -19.15
CA LEU A 238 17.82 -7.24 -18.72
C LEU A 238 17.66 -6.90 -17.23
N LEU A 239 16.42 -6.70 -16.76
CA LEU A 239 16.16 -6.47 -15.33
C LEU A 239 16.52 -7.69 -14.48
N LYS A 240 16.18 -8.89 -14.94
CA LYS A 240 16.57 -10.15 -14.26
C LYS A 240 18.08 -10.31 -14.19
N PHE A 241 18.81 -9.96 -15.26
CA PHE A 241 20.27 -9.99 -15.27
C PHE A 241 20.86 -9.06 -14.19
N PHE A 242 20.47 -7.79 -14.19
CA PHE A 242 20.93 -6.83 -13.18
C PHE A 242 20.41 -7.15 -11.76
N GLY A 243 19.26 -7.81 -11.66
CA GLY A 243 18.71 -8.30 -10.41
C GLY A 243 19.59 -9.31 -9.68
N LYS A 244 20.51 -9.99 -10.38
CA LYS A 244 21.50 -10.87 -9.74
C LYS A 244 22.56 -10.10 -8.93
N PHE A 245 22.75 -8.82 -9.23
CA PHE A 245 23.80 -8.00 -8.63
C PHE A 245 23.28 -7.02 -7.58
N THR A 246 21.98 -6.66 -7.61
CA THR A 246 21.42 -5.71 -6.66
C THR A 246 19.99 -6.08 -6.25
N ASN A 247 19.69 -5.94 -4.96
CA ASN A 247 18.36 -6.18 -4.41
C ASN A 247 17.29 -5.29 -5.05
N LYS A 248 17.63 -4.03 -5.37
CA LYS A 248 16.69 -3.09 -6.01
C LYS A 248 16.23 -3.57 -7.39
N PHE A 249 17.15 -4.05 -8.24
CA PHE A 249 16.77 -4.59 -9.55
C PHE A 249 16.09 -5.95 -9.42
N ASN A 250 16.50 -6.77 -8.44
CA ASN A 250 15.80 -8.02 -8.13
C ASN A 250 14.35 -7.76 -7.73
N TYR A 251 14.12 -6.81 -6.83
CA TYR A 251 12.77 -6.38 -6.46
C TYR A 251 11.97 -5.92 -7.69
N GLY A 252 12.55 -5.03 -8.49
CA GLY A 252 11.90 -4.53 -9.72
C GLY A 252 11.55 -5.63 -10.73
N ALA A 253 12.45 -6.58 -10.95
CA ALA A 253 12.21 -7.68 -11.87
C ALA A 253 11.05 -8.58 -11.41
N ASN A 254 11.03 -8.96 -10.14
CA ASN A 254 9.98 -9.84 -9.60
C ASN A 254 8.61 -9.14 -9.56
N ILE A 255 8.53 -7.88 -9.12
CA ILE A 255 7.24 -7.17 -9.07
C ILE A 255 6.67 -6.94 -10.48
N ILE A 256 7.52 -6.61 -11.47
CA ILE A 256 7.08 -6.41 -12.85
C ILE A 256 6.65 -7.75 -13.48
N GLU A 257 7.37 -8.83 -13.21
CA GLU A 257 6.95 -10.16 -13.66
C GLU A 257 5.57 -10.51 -13.14
N ALA A 258 5.34 -10.30 -11.86
CA ALA A 258 4.04 -10.56 -11.24
C ALA A 258 2.94 -9.65 -11.83
N LEU A 259 3.17 -8.34 -11.91
CA LEU A 259 2.20 -7.39 -12.48
C LEU A 259 1.87 -7.66 -13.95
N ASN A 260 2.85 -8.12 -14.74
CA ASN A 260 2.62 -8.43 -16.16
C ASN A 260 1.82 -9.73 -16.38
N ASN A 261 1.86 -10.65 -15.42
CA ASN A 261 1.31 -12.00 -15.62
C ASN A 261 0.15 -12.33 -14.65
N TYR A 262 -0.08 -11.56 -13.60
CA TYR A 262 -1.21 -11.77 -12.70
C TYR A 262 -2.53 -11.50 -13.44
N PRO A 263 -3.42 -12.52 -13.58
CA PRO A 263 -4.67 -12.38 -14.34
C PRO A 263 -5.74 -11.73 -13.45
N GLU A 264 -5.57 -10.45 -13.16
CA GLU A 264 -6.49 -9.72 -12.29
C GLU A 264 -7.89 -9.71 -12.90
N LYS A 265 -8.86 -10.13 -12.11
CA LYS A 265 -10.30 -10.02 -12.41
C LYS A 265 -10.90 -8.88 -11.60
N PHE A 266 -12.00 -8.33 -12.07
CA PHE A 266 -12.78 -7.38 -11.30
C PHE A 266 -13.58 -8.14 -10.22
N GLU A 267 -13.35 -7.82 -8.96
CA GLU A 267 -13.93 -8.50 -7.79
C GLU A 267 -14.28 -7.50 -6.66
N ALA A 268 -14.41 -6.21 -7.01
CA ALA A 268 -14.61 -5.16 -5.99
C ALA A 268 -16.08 -4.86 -5.69
N GLU A 269 -17.04 -5.62 -6.21
CA GLU A 269 -18.47 -5.34 -6.00
C GLU A 269 -18.83 -5.26 -4.53
N LYS A 270 -18.38 -6.24 -3.73
CA LYS A 270 -18.60 -6.24 -2.28
C LYS A 270 -17.96 -5.01 -1.62
N THR A 271 -16.73 -4.68 -1.99
CA THR A 271 -16.02 -3.52 -1.45
C THR A 271 -16.78 -2.23 -1.78
N TRP A 272 -17.29 -2.09 -3.00
CA TRP A 272 -18.06 -0.91 -3.39
C TRP A 272 -19.39 -0.83 -2.66
N GLN A 273 -20.04 -1.95 -2.42
CA GLN A 273 -21.29 -2.01 -1.66
C GLN A 273 -21.08 -1.60 -0.20
N ASP A 274 -20.05 -2.15 0.46
CA ASP A 274 -19.81 -1.95 1.89
C ASP A 274 -19.13 -0.59 2.17
N LEU A 275 -18.16 -0.20 1.34
CA LEU A 275 -17.24 0.91 1.61
C LEU A 275 -17.39 2.11 0.65
N GLY A 276 -18.20 1.96 -0.38
CA GLY A 276 -18.43 2.98 -1.39
C GLY A 276 -17.57 2.81 -2.64
N LYS A 277 -18.16 3.16 -3.78
CA LYS A 277 -17.52 3.13 -5.09
C LYS A 277 -16.47 4.25 -5.21
N PRO A 278 -15.24 3.98 -5.71
CA PRO A 278 -14.24 4.99 -6.00
C PRO A 278 -14.79 6.05 -6.98
N GLN A 279 -14.43 7.31 -6.77
CA GLN A 279 -14.95 8.42 -7.59
C GLN A 279 -13.92 8.98 -8.57
N VAL A 280 -12.64 8.94 -8.20
CA VAL A 280 -11.55 9.53 -8.99
C VAL A 280 -11.24 8.66 -10.19
N LYS A 281 -11.45 9.23 -11.39
CA LYS A 281 -11.01 8.61 -12.64
C LYS A 281 -9.54 8.90 -12.90
N PHE A 282 -8.88 8.04 -13.68
CA PHE A 282 -7.43 8.19 -13.93
C PHE A 282 -7.11 9.50 -14.64
N ILE A 283 -7.96 9.95 -15.58
CA ILE A 283 -7.79 11.26 -16.24
C ILE A 283 -7.86 12.44 -15.25
N GLU A 284 -8.75 12.37 -14.27
CA GLU A 284 -8.90 13.42 -13.26
C GLU A 284 -7.70 13.47 -12.34
N TYR A 285 -7.20 12.27 -11.94
CA TYR A 285 -5.97 12.13 -11.17
C TYR A 285 -4.78 12.74 -11.90
N ILE A 286 -4.60 12.43 -13.19
CA ILE A 286 -3.50 12.97 -14.01
C ILE A 286 -3.60 14.50 -14.08
N LYS A 287 -4.77 15.05 -14.44
CA LYS A 287 -4.98 16.52 -14.56
C LYS A 287 -4.74 17.26 -13.24
N LYS A 288 -5.11 16.67 -12.10
CA LYS A 288 -4.87 17.26 -10.77
C LYS A 288 -3.39 17.37 -10.43
N ASN A 289 -2.55 16.45 -10.96
CA ASN A 289 -1.12 16.37 -10.68
C ASN A 289 -0.26 16.87 -11.85
N ALA A 290 -0.91 17.26 -12.95
CA ALA A 290 -0.27 17.81 -14.15
C ALA A 290 0.08 19.30 -14.00
#